data_d68889da7765181490b25e1086cc55a5
#
_entry.id   d68889da7765181490b25e1086cc55a5
#
_cell.length_a   1.000
_cell.length_b   1.000
_cell.length_c   1.000
_cell.angle_alpha   90.00
_cell.angle_beta   90.00
_cell.angle_gamma   90.00
#
_symmetry.space_group_name_H-M   'P 1'
#
loop_
_entity.id
_entity.type
_entity.pdbx_description
1 polymer ?
#
loop_
_entity_poly.entity_id
_entity_poly.type
_entity_poly.pdbx_seq_one_letter_code
_entity_poly.pdbx_strand_id
1 'polypeptide(L)'
;MKCLNNSDIEKELQRLGRTYLTGDLKNFTDLNYIKTSGLEIGISKYEEFKYDKAHLHKWNNEYNYVLEGEIKVYIFSEAKEYHFKKGDLFNIEPNMAYMTKSIAGTDILFVKSPGGNDKSLIDISDNNQFLEWTKSWEEKMI
;
A
#
# COMPACT_ATOMS: atom_id res chain seq x y z
N MET A 1 17.73 -13.17 -18.98
CA MET A 1 16.50 -13.15 -18.19
C MET A 1 16.82 -12.63 -16.79
N LYS A 2 15.98 -11.76 -16.24
CA LYS A 2 16.12 -11.26 -14.88
C LYS A 2 15.05 -11.93 -14.01
N CYS A 3 15.42 -12.37 -12.83
CA CYS A 3 14.47 -13.02 -11.93
C CYS A 3 14.88 -12.79 -10.46
N LEU A 4 13.89 -12.91 -9.58
CA LEU A 4 14.07 -12.91 -8.13
C LEU A 4 13.45 -14.19 -7.59
N ASN A 5 14.10 -14.81 -6.62
CA ASN A 5 13.54 -16.01 -6.02
C ASN A 5 12.81 -15.69 -4.71
N ASN A 6 11.90 -16.58 -4.32
CA ASN A 6 11.08 -16.39 -3.15
C ASN A 6 11.90 -16.26 -1.85
N SER A 7 12.98 -17.02 -1.72
CA SER A 7 13.81 -17.00 -0.51
C SER A 7 14.40 -15.62 -0.26
N ASP A 8 14.92 -14.95 -1.29
CA ASP A 8 15.49 -13.61 -1.18
C ASP A 8 14.41 -12.57 -0.89
N ILE A 9 13.26 -12.67 -1.55
CA ILE A 9 12.12 -11.78 -1.32
C ILE A 9 11.63 -11.90 0.12
N GLU A 10 11.46 -13.11 0.63
CA GLU A 10 10.99 -13.36 2.00
C GLU A 10 11.95 -12.81 3.05
N LYS A 11 13.26 -12.95 2.83
CA LYS A 11 14.28 -12.36 3.73
C LYS A 11 14.13 -10.84 3.82
N GLU A 12 13.95 -10.19 2.69
CA GLU A 12 13.79 -8.73 2.65
C GLU A 12 12.47 -8.30 3.30
N LEU A 13 11.39 -9.04 3.09
CA LEU A 13 10.11 -8.78 3.74
C LEU A 13 10.18 -8.95 5.26
N GLN A 14 10.89 -9.95 5.76
CA GLN A 14 11.11 -10.15 7.19
C GLN A 14 11.89 -8.99 7.80
N ARG A 15 12.86 -8.44 7.05
CA ARG A 15 13.68 -7.32 7.51
C ARG A 15 12.93 -6.00 7.51
N LEU A 16 12.15 -5.71 6.46
CA LEU A 16 11.57 -4.40 6.20
C LEU A 16 10.04 -4.35 6.29
N GLY A 17 9.35 -5.50 6.22
CA GLY A 17 7.89 -5.55 6.14
C GLY A 17 7.32 -5.11 4.79
N ARG A 18 8.14 -4.49 3.95
CA ARG A 18 7.78 -4.03 2.60
C ARG A 18 9.03 -4.08 1.73
N THR A 19 8.88 -4.56 0.49
CA THR A 19 9.99 -4.56 -0.45
C THR A 19 9.52 -4.25 -1.87
N TYR A 20 10.41 -3.67 -2.65
CA TYR A 20 10.22 -3.41 -4.07
C TYR A 20 10.95 -4.47 -4.87
N LEU A 21 10.24 -5.10 -5.80
CA LEU A 21 10.77 -6.13 -6.68
C LEU A 21 11.30 -5.53 -7.97
N THR A 22 10.69 -4.45 -8.44
CA THR A 22 11.12 -3.67 -9.59
C THR A 22 11.01 -2.18 -9.28
N GLY A 23 11.77 -1.37 -10.00
CA GLY A 23 11.72 0.08 -9.88
C GLY A 23 13.04 0.74 -10.19
N ASP A 24 13.10 2.06 -10.07
CA ASP A 24 14.33 2.85 -10.05
C ASP A 24 14.52 3.36 -8.62
N LEU A 25 14.99 2.45 -7.76
CA LEU A 25 15.01 2.67 -6.33
C LEU A 25 16.22 3.51 -5.93
N LYS A 26 15.99 4.51 -5.09
CA LYS A 26 17.02 5.36 -4.49
C LYS A 26 17.33 4.98 -3.05
N ASN A 27 16.45 4.20 -2.43
CA ASN A 27 16.63 3.74 -1.06
C ASN A 27 17.44 2.44 -1.02
N PHE A 28 18.15 2.26 0.07
CA PHE A 28 18.94 1.05 0.28
C PHE A 28 18.03 -0.18 0.41
N THR A 29 18.40 -1.23 -0.31
CA THR A 29 17.78 -2.55 -0.21
C THR A 29 18.85 -3.62 -0.43
N ASP A 30 18.73 -4.73 0.32
CA ASP A 30 19.61 -5.89 0.15
C ASP A 30 19.16 -6.80 -1.00
N LEU A 31 17.92 -6.62 -1.45
CA LEU A 31 17.37 -7.37 -2.57
C LEU A 31 17.94 -6.86 -3.88
N ASN A 32 18.43 -7.77 -4.71
CA ASN A 32 18.89 -7.45 -6.07
C ASN A 32 17.69 -7.28 -7.00
N TYR A 33 16.97 -6.17 -6.81
CA TYR A 33 15.73 -5.89 -7.51
C TYR A 33 15.94 -5.70 -9.03
N ILE A 34 14.86 -5.85 -9.80
CA ILE A 34 14.89 -5.65 -11.24
C ILE A 34 14.71 -4.17 -11.56
N LYS A 35 15.75 -3.53 -12.08
CA LYS A 35 15.74 -2.10 -12.38
C LYS A 35 14.84 -1.79 -13.57
N THR A 36 13.93 -0.82 -13.40
CA THR A 36 13.07 -0.26 -14.44
C THR A 36 12.65 1.15 -14.07
N SER A 37 12.50 2.03 -15.07
CA SER A 37 12.06 3.41 -14.84
C SER A 37 10.55 3.61 -15.04
N GLY A 38 9.85 2.63 -15.60
CA GLY A 38 8.44 2.78 -16.01
C GLY A 38 7.41 2.47 -14.94
N LEU A 39 7.80 1.69 -13.94
CA LEU A 39 6.87 1.24 -12.90
C LEU A 39 7.62 0.77 -11.67
N GLU A 40 6.88 0.59 -10.59
CA GLU A 40 7.34 -0.09 -9.39
C GLU A 40 6.39 -1.24 -9.07
N ILE A 41 6.95 -2.41 -8.74
CA ILE A 41 6.20 -3.54 -8.21
C ILE A 41 6.78 -3.87 -6.85
N GLY A 42 5.94 -4.01 -5.84
CA GLY A 42 6.38 -4.34 -4.51
C GLY A 42 5.36 -5.17 -3.75
N ILE A 43 5.78 -5.62 -2.57
CA ILE A 43 4.94 -6.36 -1.64
C ILE A 43 4.99 -5.68 -0.30
N SER A 44 3.83 -5.47 0.33
CA SER A 44 3.69 -5.07 1.72
C SER A 44 3.18 -6.25 2.52
N LYS A 45 3.82 -6.52 3.65
CA LYS A 45 3.45 -7.60 4.56
C LYS A 45 3.20 -7.01 5.94
N TYR A 46 1.96 -7.10 6.40
CA TYR A 46 1.55 -6.56 7.69
C TYR A 46 1.33 -7.71 8.67
N GLU A 47 2.25 -7.87 9.62
CA GLU A 47 2.15 -8.90 10.65
C GLU A 47 1.15 -8.54 11.76
N GLU A 48 0.89 -7.23 11.92
CA GLU A 48 -0.06 -6.69 12.90
C GLU A 48 -1.04 -5.75 12.20
N PHE A 49 -2.13 -5.40 12.89
CA PHE A 49 -3.01 -4.32 12.43
C PHE A 49 -2.17 -3.08 12.12
N LYS A 50 -2.41 -2.48 10.95
CA LYS A 50 -1.72 -1.28 10.52
C LYS A 50 -2.63 -0.39 9.71
N TYR A 51 -2.50 0.93 9.92
CA TYR A 51 -3.13 1.91 9.06
C TYR A 51 -2.07 2.68 8.28
N ASP A 52 -2.45 3.19 7.11
CA ASP A 52 -1.64 4.13 6.35
C ASP A 52 -2.28 5.51 6.42
N LYS A 53 -1.45 6.53 6.62
CA LYS A 53 -1.91 7.91 6.77
C LYS A 53 -2.66 8.39 5.54
N ALA A 54 -3.65 9.26 5.76
CA ALA A 54 -4.38 9.90 4.68
C ALA A 54 -3.42 10.64 3.74
N HIS A 55 -3.51 10.33 2.45
CA HIS A 55 -2.63 10.90 1.43
C HIS A 55 -3.23 10.78 0.04
N LEU A 56 -2.56 11.41 -0.93
CA LEU A 56 -2.82 11.20 -2.35
C LEU A 56 -1.49 11.06 -3.09
N HIS A 57 -1.54 10.45 -4.24
CA HIS A 57 -0.44 10.43 -5.21
C HIS A 57 -0.77 11.37 -6.36
N LYS A 58 0.19 12.23 -6.76
CA LYS A 58 -0.06 13.24 -7.77
C LYS A 58 -0.14 12.66 -9.17
N TRP A 59 0.71 11.66 -9.47
CA TRP A 59 0.78 11.07 -10.80
C TRP A 59 0.80 9.54 -10.81
N ASN A 60 1.08 8.86 -9.67
CA ASN A 60 1.04 7.41 -9.64
C ASN A 60 -0.39 6.91 -9.78
N ASN A 61 -0.56 5.94 -10.66
CA ASN A 61 -1.74 5.10 -10.72
C ASN A 61 -1.38 3.81 -9.99
N GLU A 62 -2.02 3.52 -8.88
CA GLU A 62 -1.66 2.44 -7.99
C GLU A 62 -2.66 1.30 -8.08
N TYR A 63 -2.16 0.10 -8.35
CA TYR A 63 -2.92 -1.14 -8.39
C TYR A 63 -2.53 -2.00 -7.21
N ASN A 64 -3.49 -2.54 -6.48
CA ASN A 64 -3.26 -3.34 -5.29
C ASN A 64 -4.02 -4.66 -5.41
N TYR A 65 -3.29 -5.76 -5.28
CA TYR A 65 -3.86 -7.10 -5.28
C TYR A 65 -3.66 -7.72 -3.90
N VAL A 66 -4.76 -8.15 -3.26
CA VAL A 66 -4.72 -8.73 -1.93
C VAL A 66 -4.33 -10.19 -2.02
N LEU A 67 -3.09 -10.50 -1.63
CA LEU A 67 -2.56 -11.86 -1.64
C LEU A 67 -3.07 -12.68 -0.44
N GLU A 68 -3.15 -12.06 0.73
CA GLU A 68 -3.67 -12.63 1.97
C GLU A 68 -4.30 -11.53 2.82
N GLY A 69 -5.23 -11.90 3.69
CA GLY A 69 -5.82 -10.98 4.66
C GLY A 69 -6.90 -10.09 4.09
N GLU A 70 -7.04 -8.91 4.71
CA GLU A 70 -8.10 -7.97 4.38
C GLU A 70 -7.61 -6.53 4.57
N ILE A 71 -8.09 -5.64 3.71
CA ILE A 71 -7.79 -4.21 3.76
C ILE A 71 -9.06 -3.39 3.58
N LYS A 72 -9.19 -2.32 4.35
CA LYS A 72 -10.23 -1.31 4.16
C LYS A 72 -9.59 -0.05 3.58
N VAL A 73 -10.25 0.56 2.62
CA VAL A 73 -9.83 1.78 1.95
C VAL A 73 -10.94 2.80 2.05
N TYR A 74 -10.65 3.97 2.61
CA TYR A 74 -11.59 5.08 2.62
C TYR A 74 -11.20 6.09 1.56
N ILE A 75 -12.11 6.38 0.64
CA ILE A 75 -11.92 7.35 -0.45
C ILE A 75 -12.64 8.64 -0.07
N PHE A 76 -11.88 9.73 0.12
CA PHE A 76 -12.42 11.00 0.60
C PHE A 76 -13.40 11.64 -0.36
N SER A 77 -13.11 11.65 -1.66
CA SER A 77 -13.97 12.25 -2.67
C SER A 77 -15.32 11.56 -2.83
N GLU A 78 -15.38 10.28 -2.49
CA GLU A 78 -16.60 9.48 -2.56
C GLU A 78 -17.31 9.37 -1.20
N ALA A 79 -16.63 9.77 -0.12
CA ALA A 79 -17.05 9.57 1.26
C ALA A 79 -17.46 8.11 1.51
N LYS A 80 -16.63 7.18 1.06
CA LYS A 80 -16.99 5.76 1.04
C LYS A 80 -15.82 4.88 1.51
N GLU A 81 -16.17 3.90 2.35
CA GLU A 81 -15.27 2.83 2.79
C GLU A 81 -15.46 1.62 1.89
N TYR A 82 -14.34 1.11 1.36
CA TYR A 82 -14.29 -0.15 0.61
C TYR A 82 -13.62 -1.21 1.47
N HIS A 83 -14.03 -2.45 1.31
CA HIS A 83 -13.47 -3.59 2.02
C HIS A 83 -13.05 -4.65 1.00
N PHE A 84 -11.75 -4.92 0.94
CA PHE A 84 -11.18 -5.89 0.02
C PHE A 84 -10.58 -7.07 0.78
N LYS A 85 -10.69 -8.25 0.18
CA LYS A 85 -10.25 -9.53 0.75
C LYS A 85 -9.30 -10.22 -0.21
N LYS A 86 -8.69 -11.30 0.25
CA LYS A 86 -7.82 -12.16 -0.58
C LYS A 86 -8.42 -12.39 -1.96
N GLY A 87 -7.61 -12.12 -3.00
CA GLY A 87 -8.00 -12.28 -4.39
C GLY A 87 -8.64 -11.05 -5.03
N ASP A 88 -8.92 -10.00 -4.26
CA ASP A 88 -9.46 -8.75 -4.79
C ASP A 88 -8.35 -7.87 -5.36
N LEU A 89 -8.66 -7.17 -6.43
CA LEU A 89 -7.82 -6.15 -7.04
C LEU A 89 -8.52 -4.81 -6.97
N PHE A 90 -7.82 -3.76 -6.53
CA PHE A 90 -8.34 -2.41 -6.57
C PHE A 90 -7.32 -1.43 -7.12
N ASN A 91 -7.80 -0.36 -7.72
CA ASN A 91 -6.99 0.68 -8.33
C ASN A 91 -7.32 2.02 -7.67
N ILE A 92 -6.28 2.75 -7.31
CA ILE A 92 -6.40 4.13 -6.82
C ILE A 92 -5.75 5.05 -7.83
N GLU A 93 -6.57 5.91 -8.44
CA GLU A 93 -6.15 6.82 -9.49
C GLU A 93 -5.37 8.01 -8.93
N PRO A 94 -4.59 8.71 -9.78
CA PRO A 94 -3.90 9.93 -9.37
C PRO A 94 -4.85 10.99 -8.80
N ASN A 95 -4.36 11.74 -7.81
CA ASN A 95 -5.09 12.81 -7.10
C ASN A 95 -6.29 12.34 -6.27
N MET A 96 -6.49 11.04 -6.14
CA MET A 96 -7.53 10.49 -5.28
C MET A 96 -7.00 10.37 -3.85
N ALA A 97 -7.53 11.19 -2.93
CA ALA A 97 -7.15 11.14 -1.53
C ALA A 97 -7.78 9.92 -0.84
N TYR A 98 -6.99 9.19 -0.09
CA TYR A 98 -7.44 7.97 0.58
C TYR A 98 -6.64 7.69 1.86
N MET A 99 -7.17 6.81 2.68
CA MET A 99 -6.45 6.18 3.80
C MET A 99 -6.84 4.71 3.87
N THR A 100 -5.94 3.90 4.41
CA THR A 100 -6.16 2.44 4.48
C THR A 100 -5.91 1.91 5.88
N LYS A 101 -6.48 0.75 6.16
CA LYS A 101 -6.13 -0.06 7.32
C LYS A 101 -6.22 -1.55 6.97
N SER A 102 -5.34 -2.33 7.56
CA SER A 102 -5.20 -3.77 7.26
C SER A 102 -5.18 -4.58 8.54
N ILE A 103 -5.79 -5.74 8.53
CA ILE A 103 -5.71 -6.68 9.66
C ILE A 103 -4.32 -7.35 9.68
N ALA A 104 -3.97 -7.92 10.83
CA ALA A 104 -2.78 -8.77 10.95
C ALA A 104 -2.82 -9.91 9.92
N GLY A 105 -1.69 -10.20 9.31
CA GLY A 105 -1.58 -11.26 8.30
C GLY A 105 -1.99 -10.83 6.89
N THR A 106 -2.03 -9.53 6.60
CA THR A 106 -2.38 -9.02 5.27
C THR A 106 -1.12 -8.84 4.43
N ASP A 107 -1.14 -9.42 3.23
CA ASP A 107 -0.08 -9.27 2.22
C ASP A 107 -0.68 -8.63 0.97
N ILE A 108 -0.06 -7.56 0.49
CA ILE A 108 -0.52 -6.80 -0.68
C ILE A 108 0.61 -6.75 -1.72
N LEU A 109 0.30 -7.17 -2.94
CA LEU A 109 1.13 -6.88 -4.11
C LEU A 109 0.66 -5.55 -4.68
N PHE A 110 1.58 -4.59 -4.82
CA PHE A 110 1.24 -3.30 -5.42
C PHE A 110 2.06 -3.03 -6.67
N VAL A 111 1.44 -2.32 -7.61
CA VAL A 111 2.06 -1.83 -8.84
C VAL A 111 1.76 -0.34 -8.96
N LYS A 112 2.79 0.47 -9.13
CA LYS A 112 2.67 1.91 -9.37
C LYS A 112 3.18 2.24 -10.77
N SER A 113 2.38 2.94 -11.54
CA SER A 113 2.76 3.38 -12.88
C SER A 113 2.37 4.86 -13.07
N PRO A 114 3.33 5.75 -13.34
CA PRO A 114 4.77 5.54 -13.21
C PRO A 114 5.18 5.30 -11.75
N GLY A 115 6.40 4.82 -11.55
CA GLY A 115 6.99 4.67 -10.22
C GLY A 115 7.41 6.01 -9.61
N GLY A 116 8.01 5.94 -8.42
CA GLY A 116 8.52 7.10 -7.71
C GLY A 116 7.65 7.52 -6.53
N ASN A 117 8.18 8.42 -5.72
CA ASN A 117 7.51 8.91 -4.51
C ASN A 117 6.89 10.27 -4.78
N ASP A 118 5.58 10.28 -5.00
CA ASP A 118 4.76 11.47 -5.23
C ASP A 118 3.70 11.66 -4.14
N LYS A 119 3.89 11.02 -3.00
CA LYS A 119 2.95 11.02 -1.87
C LYS A 119 2.81 12.42 -1.27
N SER A 120 1.56 12.88 -1.14
CA SER A 120 1.20 14.14 -0.49
C SER A 120 0.25 13.83 0.66
N LEU A 121 0.64 14.16 1.89
CA LEU A 121 -0.16 13.87 3.08
C LEU A 121 -1.37 14.79 3.18
N ILE A 122 -2.47 14.23 3.67
CA ILE A 122 -3.71 14.95 3.97
C ILE A 122 -3.82 15.08 5.48
N ASP A 123 -4.04 16.30 5.96
CA ASP A 123 -4.22 16.55 7.40
C ASP A 123 -5.65 16.20 7.81
N ILE A 124 -5.79 15.21 8.69
CA ILE A 124 -7.08 14.79 9.26
C ILE A 124 -7.17 15.10 10.76
N SER A 125 -6.23 15.88 11.32
CA SER A 125 -6.12 16.12 12.76
C SER A 125 -7.35 16.79 13.37
N ASP A 126 -8.12 17.54 12.58
CA ASP A 126 -9.34 18.21 13.03
C ASP A 126 -10.60 17.36 12.90
N ASN A 127 -10.49 16.14 12.42
CA ASN A 127 -11.64 15.24 12.21
C ASN A 127 -11.54 14.01 13.09
N ASN A 128 -12.27 14.02 14.21
CA ASN A 128 -12.26 12.90 15.16
C ASN A 128 -12.74 11.59 14.56
N GLN A 129 -13.69 11.61 13.65
CA GLN A 129 -14.22 10.40 13.01
C GLN A 129 -13.13 9.71 12.18
N PHE A 130 -12.35 10.48 11.43
CA PHE A 130 -11.22 9.96 10.66
C PHE A 130 -10.15 9.40 11.58
N LEU A 131 -9.83 10.10 12.66
CA LEU A 131 -8.84 9.64 13.63
C LEU A 131 -9.28 8.35 14.31
N GLU A 132 -10.53 8.26 14.73
CA GLU A 132 -11.08 7.05 15.35
C GLU A 132 -11.03 5.85 14.39
N TRP A 133 -11.33 6.06 13.11
CA TRP A 133 -11.30 5.02 12.10
C TRP A 133 -9.91 4.34 12.00
N THR A 134 -8.85 5.08 12.22
CA THR A 134 -7.48 4.55 12.13
C THR A 134 -7.03 3.75 13.36
N LYS A 135 -7.80 3.75 14.45
CA LYS A 135 -7.36 3.14 15.73
C LYS A 135 -7.51 1.63 15.78
N SER A 136 -8.51 1.09 15.10
CA SER A 136 -8.74 -0.36 15.06
C SER A 136 -9.47 -0.77 13.81
N TRP A 137 -9.46 -2.07 13.55
CA TRP A 137 -10.16 -2.65 12.40
C TRP A 137 -11.67 -2.48 12.48
N GLU A 138 -12.22 -2.58 13.68
CA GLU A 138 -13.68 -2.57 13.92
C GLU A 138 -14.31 -1.20 13.77
N GLU A 139 -13.54 -0.13 13.95
CA GLU A 139 -14.06 1.23 13.84
C GLU A 139 -14.58 1.51 12.43
N LYS A 140 -15.79 2.05 12.37
CA LYS A 140 -16.49 2.32 11.12
C LYS A 140 -16.62 3.81 10.87
N MET A 141 -16.63 4.17 9.59
CA MET A 141 -16.99 5.51 9.17
C MET A 141 -18.53 5.61 9.17
N ILE A 142 -19.05 6.61 9.87
CA ILE A 142 -20.50 6.82 9.99
C ILE A 142 -20.97 7.84 8.97
#